data_91acbb6bb52525a1fe678520ca1dce4d
#
_entry.id   91acbb6bb52525a1fe678520ca1dce4d
#
_cell.length_a   1.000
_cell.length_b   1.000
_cell.length_c   1.000
_cell.angle_alpha   90.00
_cell.angle_beta   90.00
_cell.angle_gamma   90.00
#
_symmetry.space_group_name_H-M   'P 1'
#
loop_
_entity.id
_entity.type
_entity.pdbx_description
1 polymer ?
#
loop_
_entity_poly.entity_id
_entity_poly.type
_entity_poly.pdbx_seq_one_letter_code
_entity_poly.pdbx_strand_id
1 'polypeptide(L)'
;MAKYFTYNELIKSSTADKLGIDNTPTDKTIQNNIIELMEFLDGVREAWTVKCEKECWGNPAIVVNSGYRCDALNNAIGGSKTSAHSIGSAADIEPANGKNKDFHRFVEKYLLDNHIPFDNLINEYNYSWTHLGLKNREGKQRRLSFSLP
;
A
#
# COMPACT_ATOMS: atom_id res chain seq x y z
N MET A 1 -1.31 17.59 1.63
CA MET A 1 -1.76 17.13 0.31
C MET A 1 -0.74 16.18 -0.28
N ALA A 2 -1.21 15.06 -0.83
CA ALA A 2 -0.29 14.06 -1.39
C ALA A 2 0.42 14.62 -2.63
N LYS A 3 1.70 14.25 -2.77
CA LYS A 3 2.56 14.76 -3.82
C LYS A 3 2.77 13.78 -4.97
N TYR A 4 2.91 12.48 -4.64
CA TYR A 4 3.27 11.45 -5.61
C TYR A 4 2.12 10.52 -5.98
N PHE A 5 1.12 10.41 -5.13
CA PHE A 5 0.00 9.50 -5.31
C PHE A 5 -1.31 10.26 -5.48
N THR A 6 -2.19 9.75 -6.34
CA THR A 6 -3.51 10.32 -6.55
C THR A 6 -4.56 9.44 -5.86
N TYR A 7 -5.67 10.04 -5.50
CA TYR A 7 -6.81 9.32 -4.93
C TYR A 7 -7.28 8.20 -5.87
N ASN A 8 -7.29 8.47 -7.18
CA ASN A 8 -7.71 7.49 -8.18
C ASN A 8 -6.81 6.25 -8.21
N GLU A 9 -5.49 6.42 -8.00
CA GLU A 9 -4.57 5.28 -7.94
C GLU A 9 -4.91 4.34 -6.78
N LEU A 10 -5.45 4.87 -5.70
CA LEU A 10 -5.77 4.10 -4.50
C LEU A 10 -7.15 3.44 -4.57
N ILE A 11 -8.00 3.80 -5.52
CA ILE A 11 -9.34 3.22 -5.66
C ILE A 11 -9.54 2.44 -6.96
N LYS A 12 -8.68 2.61 -7.96
CA LYS A 12 -8.85 1.91 -9.25
C LYS A 12 -8.62 0.40 -9.09
N SER A 13 -9.37 -0.39 -9.85
CA SER A 13 -9.23 -1.84 -9.87
C SER A 13 -9.68 -2.38 -11.22
N SER A 14 -8.77 -3.03 -11.94
CA SER A 14 -9.12 -3.69 -13.21
C SER A 14 -10.09 -4.86 -12.98
N THR A 15 -9.98 -5.53 -11.85
CA THR A 15 -10.89 -6.62 -11.47
C THR A 15 -12.31 -6.09 -11.24
N ALA A 16 -12.44 -4.97 -10.51
CA ALA A 16 -13.74 -4.33 -10.31
C ALA A 16 -14.37 -3.93 -11.66
N ASP A 17 -13.59 -3.37 -12.56
CA ASP A 17 -14.04 -2.98 -13.89
C ASP A 17 -14.57 -4.19 -14.68
N LYS A 18 -13.83 -5.30 -14.67
CA LYS A 18 -14.23 -6.54 -15.35
C LYS A 18 -15.50 -7.14 -14.78
N LEU A 19 -15.70 -7.04 -13.47
CA LEU A 19 -16.86 -7.61 -12.79
C LEU A 19 -18.04 -6.64 -12.68
N GLY A 20 -17.90 -5.41 -13.18
CA GLY A 20 -18.95 -4.40 -13.09
C GLY A 20 -19.20 -3.92 -11.66
N ILE A 21 -18.19 -3.96 -10.80
CA ILE A 21 -18.28 -3.52 -9.41
C ILE A 21 -17.83 -2.07 -9.30
N ASP A 22 -18.67 -1.23 -8.70
CA ASP A 22 -18.30 0.15 -8.38
C ASP A 22 -17.46 0.16 -7.10
N ASN A 23 -16.17 0.45 -7.25
CA ASN A 23 -15.22 0.47 -6.15
C ASN A 23 -15.03 1.88 -5.55
N THR A 24 -15.92 2.82 -5.85
CA THR A 24 -15.83 4.18 -5.32
C THR A 24 -16.31 4.22 -3.87
N PRO A 25 -15.46 4.64 -2.91
CA PRO A 25 -15.87 4.69 -1.52
C PRO A 25 -16.84 5.86 -1.26
N THR A 26 -17.90 5.59 -0.52
CA THR A 26 -18.91 6.58 -0.15
C THR A 26 -18.84 6.97 1.33
N ASP A 27 -18.20 6.17 2.15
CA ASP A 27 -18.04 6.42 3.58
C ASP A 27 -16.95 7.46 3.83
N LYS A 28 -17.25 8.49 4.60
CA LYS A 28 -16.33 9.59 4.88
C LYS A 28 -15.07 9.14 5.63
N THR A 29 -15.21 8.20 6.56
CA THR A 29 -14.09 7.64 7.32
C THR A 29 -13.13 6.91 6.39
N ILE A 30 -13.66 6.11 5.46
CA ILE A 30 -12.83 5.41 4.47
C ILE A 30 -12.11 6.41 3.56
N GLN A 31 -12.83 7.43 3.09
CA GLN A 31 -12.23 8.48 2.25
C GLN A 31 -11.05 9.16 2.97
N ASN A 32 -11.22 9.48 4.25
CA ASN A 32 -10.16 10.08 5.06
C ASN A 32 -8.98 9.13 5.25
N ASN A 33 -9.25 7.84 5.45
CA ASN A 33 -8.20 6.82 5.56
C ASN A 33 -7.36 6.73 4.29
N ILE A 34 -8.01 6.81 3.12
CA ILE A 34 -7.29 6.78 1.83
C ILE A 34 -6.37 8.00 1.71
N ILE A 35 -6.83 9.18 2.09
CA ILE A 35 -6.01 10.40 2.06
C ILE A 35 -4.80 10.26 2.98
N GLU A 36 -5.01 9.75 4.19
CA GLU A 36 -3.94 9.50 5.15
C GLU A 36 -2.92 8.49 4.61
N LEU A 37 -3.41 7.42 3.95
CA LEU A 37 -2.56 6.42 3.31
C LEU A 37 -1.71 7.04 2.19
N MET A 38 -2.30 7.91 1.37
CA MET A 38 -1.57 8.61 0.30
C MET A 38 -0.41 9.42 0.86
N GLU A 39 -0.63 10.17 1.93
CA GLU A 39 0.40 10.97 2.57
C GLU A 39 1.50 10.10 3.19
N PHE A 40 1.13 8.98 3.77
CA PHE A 40 2.07 7.99 4.31
C PHE A 40 2.94 7.42 3.19
N LEU A 41 2.34 7.04 2.07
CA LEU A 41 3.06 6.51 0.90
C LEU A 41 3.98 7.57 0.26
N ASP A 42 3.61 8.84 0.31
CA ASP A 42 4.48 9.93 -0.15
C ASP A 42 5.80 9.96 0.61
N GLY A 43 5.76 9.76 1.92
CA GLY A 43 6.98 9.68 2.74
C GLY A 43 7.87 8.51 2.34
N VAL A 44 7.27 7.34 2.10
CA VAL A 44 7.98 6.16 1.63
C VAL A 44 8.61 6.43 0.26
N ARG A 45 7.85 7.04 -0.66
CA ARG A 45 8.32 7.37 -2.01
C ARG A 45 9.49 8.35 -1.97
N GLU A 46 9.43 9.36 -1.14
CA GLU A 46 10.49 10.34 -1.03
C GLU A 46 11.79 9.71 -0.53
N ALA A 47 11.71 8.90 0.51
CA ALA A 47 12.86 8.17 1.04
C ALA A 47 13.43 7.17 0.01
N TRP A 48 12.57 6.47 -0.71
CA TRP A 48 12.98 5.53 -1.76
C TRP A 48 13.67 6.24 -2.92
N THR A 49 13.22 7.44 -3.28
CA THR A 49 13.86 8.26 -4.32
C THR A 49 15.32 8.54 -3.97
N VAL A 50 15.59 8.94 -2.74
CA VAL A 50 16.96 9.19 -2.26
C VAL A 50 17.80 7.91 -2.35
N LYS A 51 17.25 6.78 -1.95
CA LYS A 51 17.94 5.48 -2.01
C LYS A 51 18.25 5.09 -3.44
N CYS A 52 17.30 5.22 -4.36
CA CYS A 52 17.51 4.92 -5.78
C CYS A 52 18.59 5.80 -6.41
N GLU A 53 18.62 7.08 -6.07
CA GLU A 53 19.65 8.00 -6.56
C GLU A 53 21.03 7.58 -6.07
N LYS A 54 21.15 7.26 -4.79
CA LYS A 54 22.40 6.84 -4.17
C LYS A 54 22.96 5.56 -4.80
N GLU A 55 22.09 4.60 -5.09
CA GLU A 55 22.48 3.29 -5.62
C GLU A 55 22.48 3.24 -7.16
N CYS A 56 22.07 4.30 -7.84
CA CYS A 56 21.90 4.35 -9.29
C CYS A 56 20.93 3.28 -9.80
N TRP A 57 19.81 3.10 -9.11
CA TRP A 57 18.80 2.08 -9.45
C TRP A 57 17.73 2.54 -10.45
N GLY A 58 17.83 3.75 -10.97
CA GLY A 58 16.91 4.26 -11.98
C GLY A 58 15.59 4.79 -11.42
N ASN A 59 14.49 4.54 -12.13
CA ASN A 59 13.18 5.11 -11.82
C ASN A 59 12.71 4.80 -10.40
N PRO A 60 12.53 5.80 -9.52
CA PRO A 60 12.09 5.58 -8.13
C PRO A 60 10.57 5.49 -7.97
N ALA A 61 9.79 5.48 -9.05
CA ALA A 61 8.33 5.42 -8.95
C ALA A 61 7.88 4.14 -8.23
N ILE A 62 6.79 4.26 -7.50
CA ILE A 62 6.14 3.16 -6.81
C ILE A 62 4.80 2.92 -7.48
N VAL A 63 4.52 1.68 -7.87
CA VAL A 63 3.27 1.28 -8.49
C VAL A 63 2.32 0.76 -7.42
N VAL A 64 1.08 1.23 -7.44
CA VAL A 64 0.02 0.71 -6.56
C VAL A 64 -0.73 -0.38 -7.33
N ASN A 65 -0.57 -1.62 -6.92
CA ASN A 65 -1.27 -2.76 -7.52
C ASN A 65 -2.70 -2.90 -7.02
N SER A 66 -2.92 -2.59 -5.74
CA SER A 66 -4.23 -2.65 -5.11
C SER A 66 -4.24 -1.70 -3.90
N GLY A 67 -5.22 -0.83 -3.85
CA GLY A 67 -5.45 0.04 -2.70
C GLY A 67 -6.77 -0.33 -2.03
N TYR A 68 -7.71 0.61 -1.98
CA TYR A 68 -9.04 0.36 -1.43
C TYR A 68 -9.79 -0.73 -2.21
N ARG A 69 -10.45 -1.61 -1.48
CA ARG A 69 -11.36 -2.62 -2.03
C ARG A 69 -12.69 -2.56 -1.26
N CYS A 70 -13.77 -2.22 -1.95
CA CYS A 70 -15.10 -2.32 -1.36
C CYS A 70 -15.40 -3.78 -0.99
N ASP A 71 -16.39 -3.99 -0.12
CA ASP A 71 -16.71 -5.34 0.35
C ASP A 71 -17.03 -6.31 -0.78
N ALA A 72 -17.78 -5.86 -1.78
CA ALA A 72 -18.11 -6.69 -2.94
C ALA A 72 -16.87 -7.13 -3.71
N LEU A 73 -15.93 -6.22 -3.95
CA LEU A 73 -14.65 -6.54 -4.63
C LEU A 73 -13.80 -7.47 -3.77
N ASN A 74 -13.68 -7.18 -2.48
CA ASN A 74 -12.89 -7.99 -1.56
C ASN A 74 -13.43 -9.44 -1.50
N ASN A 75 -14.75 -9.59 -1.45
CA ASN A 75 -15.38 -10.91 -1.48
C ASN A 75 -15.13 -11.63 -2.81
N ALA A 76 -15.22 -10.92 -3.93
CA ALA A 76 -15.02 -11.50 -5.25
C ALA A 76 -13.62 -12.08 -5.45
N ILE A 77 -12.60 -11.48 -4.85
CA ILE A 77 -11.20 -11.95 -4.96
C ILE A 77 -10.79 -12.87 -3.80
N GLY A 78 -11.70 -13.18 -2.89
CA GLY A 78 -11.41 -14.06 -1.75
C GLY A 78 -10.56 -13.42 -0.66
N GLY A 79 -10.61 -12.09 -0.54
CA GLY A 79 -9.86 -11.38 0.49
C GLY A 79 -10.42 -11.61 1.89
N SER A 80 -9.58 -11.37 2.89
CA SER A 80 -9.98 -11.49 4.30
C SER A 80 -11.10 -10.50 4.64
N LYS A 81 -12.08 -10.93 5.42
CA LYS A 81 -13.15 -10.05 5.92
C LYS A 81 -12.64 -8.94 6.83
N THR A 82 -11.44 -9.14 7.40
CA THR A 82 -10.80 -8.15 8.27
C THR A 82 -9.71 -7.36 7.55
N SER A 83 -9.67 -7.39 6.21
CA SER A 83 -8.67 -6.73 5.41
C SER A 83 -8.65 -5.21 5.63
N ALA A 84 -7.47 -4.65 5.82
CA ALA A 84 -7.28 -3.20 5.91
C ALA A 84 -7.50 -2.51 4.55
N HIS A 85 -7.44 -3.24 3.43
CA HIS A 85 -7.83 -2.71 2.12
C HIS A 85 -9.29 -2.23 2.11
N SER A 86 -10.16 -2.92 2.83
CA SER A 86 -11.60 -2.60 2.86
C SER A 86 -11.93 -1.34 3.65
N ILE A 87 -11.00 -0.83 4.44
CA ILE A 87 -11.17 0.44 5.16
C ILE A 87 -10.29 1.57 4.59
N GLY A 88 -9.61 1.31 3.47
CA GLY A 88 -8.76 2.31 2.82
C GLY A 88 -7.41 2.55 3.50
N SER A 89 -6.94 1.63 4.33
CA SER A 89 -5.71 1.78 5.10
C SER A 89 -4.59 0.84 4.70
N ALA A 90 -4.67 0.20 3.55
CA ALA A 90 -3.60 -0.66 3.05
C ALA A 90 -3.44 -0.55 1.54
N ALA A 91 -2.23 -0.78 1.09
CA ALA A 91 -1.91 -0.85 -0.34
C ALA A 91 -0.90 -1.97 -0.60
N ASP A 92 -1.05 -2.61 -1.75
CA ASP A 92 -0.07 -3.53 -2.31
C ASP A 92 0.73 -2.75 -3.32
N ILE A 93 2.03 -2.63 -3.09
CA ILE A 93 2.92 -1.74 -3.86
C ILE A 93 4.17 -2.47 -4.33
N GLU A 94 4.73 -2.00 -5.43
CA GLU A 94 6.02 -2.48 -5.92
C GLU A 94 6.79 -1.35 -6.60
N PRO A 95 8.14 -1.45 -6.66
CA PRO A 95 8.94 -0.43 -7.33
C PRO A 95 8.89 -0.61 -8.85
N ALA A 96 8.82 0.51 -9.58
CA ALA A 96 8.79 0.50 -11.04
C ALA A 96 10.13 0.02 -11.65
N ASN A 97 11.22 0.12 -10.90
CA ASN A 97 12.57 -0.26 -11.39
C ASN A 97 12.90 -1.75 -11.23
N GLY A 98 11.96 -2.58 -10.76
CA GLY A 98 12.17 -4.01 -10.61
C GLY A 98 12.99 -4.45 -9.40
N LYS A 99 13.42 -3.52 -8.56
CA LYS A 99 14.20 -3.81 -7.36
C LYS A 99 13.30 -4.21 -6.17
N ASN A 100 12.42 -5.18 -6.38
CA ASN A 100 11.38 -5.55 -5.42
C ASN A 100 11.91 -5.97 -4.05
N LYS A 101 12.94 -6.82 -4.03
CA LYS A 101 13.53 -7.28 -2.77
C LYS A 101 14.23 -6.14 -2.03
N ASP A 102 15.00 -5.34 -2.76
CA ASP A 102 15.68 -4.17 -2.19
C ASP A 102 14.67 -3.14 -1.67
N PHE A 103 13.58 -2.94 -2.41
CA PHE A 103 12.50 -2.05 -2.01
C PHE A 103 11.87 -2.49 -0.70
N HIS A 104 11.47 -3.76 -0.59
CA HIS A 104 10.86 -4.29 0.62
C HIS A 104 11.78 -4.12 1.83
N ARG A 105 13.05 -4.49 1.69
CA ARG A 105 14.05 -4.35 2.75
C ARG A 105 14.28 -2.89 3.13
N PHE A 106 14.29 -2.02 2.13
CA PHE A 106 14.44 -0.57 2.37
C PHE A 106 13.27 -0.02 3.16
N VAL A 107 12.03 -0.35 2.76
CA VAL A 107 10.82 0.13 3.44
C VAL A 107 10.80 -0.33 4.89
N GLU A 108 11.12 -1.61 5.14
CA GLU A 108 11.18 -2.15 6.50
C GLU A 108 12.17 -1.34 7.36
N LYS A 109 13.38 -1.17 6.86
CA LYS A 109 14.42 -0.43 7.57
C LYS A 109 14.02 1.03 7.79
N TYR A 110 13.47 1.68 6.79
CA TYR A 110 13.02 3.07 6.86
C TYR A 110 11.95 3.26 7.95
N LEU A 111 10.95 2.40 7.96
CA LEU A 111 9.86 2.50 8.94
C LEU A 111 10.34 2.22 10.36
N LEU A 112 11.17 1.18 10.55
CA LEU A 112 11.64 0.79 11.87
C LEU A 112 12.69 1.77 12.42
N ASP A 113 13.68 2.16 11.62
CA ASP A 113 14.75 3.04 12.05
C ASP A 113 14.27 4.46 12.38
N ASN A 114 13.26 4.93 11.68
CA ASN A 114 12.71 6.27 11.89
C ASN A 114 11.49 6.28 12.82
N HIS A 115 11.16 5.15 13.43
CA HIS A 115 10.01 5.00 14.35
C HIS A 115 8.69 5.46 13.76
N ILE A 116 8.49 5.22 12.45
CA ILE A 116 7.27 5.61 11.75
C ILE A 116 6.16 4.61 12.08
N PRO A 117 5.00 5.07 12.56
CA PRO A 117 3.89 4.17 12.88
C PRO A 117 3.33 3.48 11.63
N PHE A 118 3.12 2.17 11.73
CA PHE A 118 2.44 1.36 10.70
C PHE A 118 1.86 0.11 11.35
N ASP A 119 0.93 -0.55 10.68
CA ASP A 119 0.33 -1.78 11.23
C ASP A 119 1.09 -3.03 10.79
N ASN A 120 1.17 -3.26 9.48
CA ASN A 120 1.89 -4.43 8.97
C ASN A 120 2.60 -4.15 7.66
N LEU A 121 3.71 -4.86 7.48
CA LEU A 121 4.50 -4.86 6.26
C LEU A 121 4.69 -6.32 5.88
N ILE A 122 4.11 -6.74 4.76
CA ILE A 122 4.11 -8.14 4.36
C ILE A 122 4.79 -8.33 3.02
N ASN A 123 5.78 -9.21 2.98
CA ASN A 123 6.36 -9.70 1.73
C ASN A 123 5.43 -10.81 1.21
N GLU A 124 4.80 -10.61 0.07
CA GLU A 124 3.90 -11.59 -0.51
C GLU A 124 4.48 -12.17 -1.80
N TYR A 125 4.28 -13.46 -1.96
CA TYR A 125 4.71 -14.23 -3.15
C TYR A 125 6.16 -13.97 -3.55
N ASN A 126 7.08 -14.14 -2.60
CA ASN A 126 8.52 -13.99 -2.84
C ASN A 126 8.86 -12.64 -3.49
N TYR A 127 8.49 -11.55 -2.82
CA TYR A 127 8.75 -10.16 -3.25
C TYR A 127 8.04 -9.74 -4.55
N SER A 128 6.95 -10.41 -4.92
CA SER A 128 6.15 -9.97 -6.06
C SER A 128 5.55 -8.59 -5.81
N TRP A 129 5.14 -8.35 -4.57
CA TRP A 129 4.75 -7.02 -4.09
C TRP A 129 4.92 -6.94 -2.58
N THR A 130 4.86 -5.72 -2.07
CA THR A 130 4.86 -5.44 -0.63
C THR A 130 3.46 -4.97 -0.22
N HIS A 131 2.86 -5.67 0.73
CA HIS A 131 1.64 -5.19 1.38
C HIS A 131 2.02 -4.26 2.51
N LEU A 132 1.50 -3.04 2.50
CA LEU A 132 1.77 -2.04 3.53
C LEU A 132 0.45 -1.56 4.12
N GLY A 133 0.19 -1.94 5.37
CA GLY A 133 -0.98 -1.52 6.13
C GLY A 133 -0.61 -0.41 7.09
N LEU A 134 -1.34 0.70 7.02
CA LEU A 134 -1.11 1.84 7.90
C LEU A 134 -1.80 1.64 9.25
N LYS A 135 -3.07 1.22 9.24
CA LYS A 135 -3.85 0.91 10.44
C LYS A 135 -4.72 -0.31 10.20
N ASN A 136 -4.98 -1.10 11.24
CA ASN A 136 -5.95 -2.17 11.15
C ASN A 136 -7.38 -1.63 11.36
N ARG A 137 -8.40 -2.50 11.31
CA ARG A 137 -9.80 -2.11 11.48
C ARG A 137 -10.12 -1.49 12.83
N GLU A 138 -9.28 -1.77 13.84
CA GLU A 138 -9.42 -1.20 15.19
C GLU A 138 -8.59 0.09 15.36
N GLY A 139 -7.96 0.57 14.30
CA GLY A 139 -7.12 1.75 14.32
C GLY A 139 -5.73 1.52 14.90
N LYS A 140 -5.34 0.27 15.10
CA LYS A 140 -4.04 -0.08 15.72
C LYS A 140 -2.92 -0.11 14.69
N GLN A 141 -1.72 0.19 15.18
CA GLN A 141 -0.47 0.19 14.42
C GLN A 141 0.53 -0.74 15.12
N ARG A 142 0.44 -2.02 14.84
CA ARG A 142 1.16 -3.09 15.56
C ARG A 142 2.61 -3.26 15.13
N ARG A 143 3.03 -2.64 14.05
CA ARG A 143 4.40 -2.69 13.51
C ARG A 143 4.89 -4.11 13.23
N LEU A 144 4.03 -4.93 12.63
CA LEU A 144 4.34 -6.31 12.28
C LEU A 144 5.02 -6.40 10.92
N SER A 145 6.07 -7.21 10.80
CA SER A 145 6.73 -7.45 9.52
C SER A 145 6.94 -8.95 9.35
N PHE A 146 6.44 -9.50 8.25
CA PHE A 146 6.53 -10.94 7.98
C PHE A 146 6.35 -11.24 6.49
N SER A 147 6.53 -12.52 6.13
CA SER A 147 6.37 -12.98 4.74
C SER A 147 5.22 -13.98 4.64
N LEU A 148 4.51 -13.93 3.50
CA LEU A 148 3.50 -14.93 3.13
C LEU A 148 3.93 -15.60 1.82
N PRO A 149 3.71 -16.93 1.70
CA PRO A 149 4.07 -17.68 0.50
C PRO A 149 3.25 -17.29 -0.72
#